data_fd0c509b0f136a09783003f3bbf1c333
#
_entry.id   fd0c509b0f136a09783003f3bbf1c333
#
_cell.length_a   1.000
_cell.length_b   1.000
_cell.length_c   1.000
_cell.angle_alpha   90.00
_cell.angle_beta   90.00
_cell.angle_gamma   90.00
#
_symmetry.space_group_name_H-M   'P 1'
#
loop_
_entity.id
_entity.type
_entity.pdbx_description
1 polymer ?
#
loop_
_entity_poly.entity_id
_entity_poly.type
_entity_poly.pdbx_seq_one_letter_code
_entity_poly.pdbx_strand_id
1 'polypeptide(L)'
;MKRLWLILPLLFILSCEDDLSKNEESHEYKFEHIYLDTGITEDNKGYFHITLDRNRWQTIYRVRGIVYRDDIPVELVRFDWDSNLYWIIGDTLGYIIKRGLSDDLVYVSYDTVYITQYDGFTVPTSNTASYSNAKGEVSNMIAPVNNMVGDTLILTWKFFAEDKLHDGKIEFVLE
;
A
#
# COMPACT_ATOMS: atom_id res chain seq x y z
N MET A 1 2.00 -71.37 45.07
CA MET A 1 1.48 -70.02 45.26
C MET A 1 2.54 -69.04 44.74
N LYS A 2 2.38 -68.63 43.47
CA LYS A 2 3.34 -67.70 42.80
C LYS A 2 2.78 -66.29 42.91
N ARG A 3 3.48 -65.44 43.62
CA ARG A 3 3.15 -64.00 43.71
C ARG A 3 3.67 -63.29 42.45
N LEU A 4 2.73 -62.86 41.65
CA LEU A 4 2.96 -62.04 40.45
C LEU A 4 3.24 -60.60 40.92
N TRP A 5 4.47 -60.13 40.79
CA TRP A 5 4.81 -58.73 40.97
C TRP A 5 4.44 -57.96 39.72
N LEU A 6 3.38 -57.18 39.84
CA LEU A 6 3.02 -56.20 38.85
C LEU A 6 3.95 -54.99 38.98
N ILE A 7 4.96 -54.95 38.15
CA ILE A 7 5.80 -53.76 37.99
C ILE A 7 4.99 -52.78 37.12
N LEU A 8 4.45 -51.76 37.76
CA LEU A 8 3.81 -50.62 37.11
C LEU A 8 4.91 -49.77 36.48
N PRO A 9 5.01 -49.60 35.17
CA PRO A 9 5.95 -48.63 34.60
C PRO A 9 5.44 -47.22 34.91
N LEU A 10 6.21 -46.54 35.75
CA LEU A 10 6.02 -45.13 36.01
C LEU A 10 6.38 -44.38 34.71
N LEU A 11 5.36 -44.10 33.91
CA LEU A 11 5.47 -43.20 32.78
C LEU A 11 5.81 -41.82 33.34
N PHE A 12 7.12 -41.54 33.37
CA PHE A 12 7.57 -40.13 33.42
C PHE A 12 7.05 -39.45 32.15
N ILE A 13 5.93 -38.77 32.28
CA ILE A 13 5.57 -37.73 31.38
C ILE A 13 6.57 -36.60 31.63
N LEU A 14 7.69 -36.67 30.93
CA LEU A 14 8.49 -35.48 30.68
C LEU A 14 7.61 -34.53 29.90
N SER A 15 6.84 -33.73 30.60
CA SER A 15 6.32 -32.49 30.09
C SER A 15 7.57 -31.67 29.71
N CYS A 16 7.94 -31.75 28.45
CA CYS A 16 8.66 -30.64 27.84
C CYS A 16 7.70 -29.44 27.95
N GLU A 17 7.81 -28.69 29.00
CA GLU A 17 7.51 -27.28 28.95
C GLU A 17 8.57 -26.71 27.99
N ASP A 18 8.27 -26.80 26.69
CA ASP A 18 8.88 -25.91 25.74
C ASP A 18 8.53 -24.51 26.25
N ASP A 19 9.50 -23.91 26.86
CA ASP A 19 9.55 -22.49 27.16
C ASP A 19 9.56 -21.78 25.80
N LEU A 20 8.39 -21.79 25.15
CA LEU A 20 8.07 -20.97 24.00
C LEU A 20 7.84 -19.52 24.45
N SER A 21 8.61 -19.03 25.40
CA SER A 21 8.94 -17.63 25.43
C SER A 21 9.90 -17.38 24.25
N LYS A 22 9.37 -17.53 23.04
CA LYS A 22 9.95 -16.83 21.92
C LYS A 22 9.94 -15.36 22.35
N ASN A 23 11.13 -14.85 22.68
CA ASN A 23 11.40 -13.45 22.50
C ASN A 23 11.06 -13.20 21.02
N GLU A 24 9.82 -12.81 20.72
CA GLU A 24 9.48 -12.26 19.44
C GLU A 24 10.31 -11.00 19.36
N GLU A 25 11.45 -11.09 18.68
CA GLU A 25 12.23 -9.92 18.33
C GLU A 25 11.27 -9.03 17.56
N SER A 26 10.81 -7.94 18.20
CA SER A 26 9.94 -7.00 17.52
C SER A 26 10.80 -6.25 16.52
N HIS A 27 10.52 -6.47 15.24
CA HIS A 27 11.19 -5.76 14.17
C HIS A 27 10.61 -4.36 13.98
N GLU A 28 11.46 -3.41 13.60
CA GLU A 28 11.04 -2.07 13.26
C GLU A 28 10.75 -2.00 11.75
N TYR A 29 9.49 -1.66 11.43
CA TYR A 29 9.09 -1.44 10.04
C TYR A 29 9.02 0.04 9.74
N LYS A 30 9.56 0.45 8.59
CA LYS A 30 9.62 1.83 8.15
C LYS A 30 9.29 1.93 6.67
N PHE A 31 8.46 2.89 6.32
CA PHE A 31 8.22 3.25 4.93
C PHE A 31 8.80 4.63 4.65
N GLU A 32 9.67 4.70 3.67
CA GLU A 32 10.27 5.95 3.19
C GLU A 32 9.95 6.12 1.70
N HIS A 33 9.38 7.25 1.32
CA HIS A 33 9.26 7.54 -0.09
C HIS A 33 10.54 8.18 -0.62
N ILE A 34 11.01 7.68 -1.75
CA ILE A 34 12.34 7.94 -2.26
C ILE A 34 12.33 9.05 -3.28
N TYR A 35 11.34 9.07 -4.15
CA TYR A 35 11.21 10.09 -5.17
C TYR A 35 9.83 10.09 -5.81
N LEU A 36 9.51 11.22 -6.37
CA LEU A 36 8.28 11.51 -7.07
C LEU A 36 8.59 11.71 -8.57
N ASP A 37 7.59 11.52 -9.41
CA ASP A 37 7.73 11.77 -10.84
C ASP A 37 8.11 13.23 -11.13
N THR A 38 8.70 13.45 -12.30
CA THR A 38 9.00 14.79 -12.81
C THR A 38 7.72 15.64 -12.84
N GLY A 39 7.80 16.83 -12.29
CA GLY A 39 6.66 17.75 -12.18
C GLY A 39 6.01 17.78 -10.81
N ILE A 40 6.51 16.98 -9.87
CA ILE A 40 6.16 17.10 -8.45
C ILE A 40 7.33 17.80 -7.75
N THR A 41 7.06 18.89 -7.06
CA THR A 41 8.04 19.65 -6.31
C THR A 41 7.67 19.71 -4.83
N GLU A 42 8.64 19.66 -3.95
CA GLU A 42 8.43 19.78 -2.51
C GLU A 42 8.74 21.22 -2.06
N ASP A 43 7.86 21.79 -1.23
CA ASP A 43 8.08 23.10 -0.63
C ASP A 43 8.84 22.99 0.70
N ASN A 44 9.20 24.14 1.28
CA ASN A 44 9.95 24.23 2.53
C ASN A 44 9.16 23.73 3.78
N LYS A 45 7.89 23.41 3.61
CA LYS A 45 7.01 22.90 4.67
C LYS A 45 6.73 21.40 4.54
N GLY A 46 7.28 20.75 3.49
CA GLY A 46 7.08 19.35 3.22
C GLY A 46 5.80 19.01 2.45
N TYR A 47 5.15 20.00 1.83
CA TYR A 47 4.05 19.78 0.90
C TYR A 47 4.58 19.55 -0.49
N PHE A 48 4.00 18.59 -1.17
CA PHE A 48 4.29 18.33 -2.58
C PHE A 48 3.30 19.08 -3.46
N HIS A 49 3.81 19.74 -4.49
CA HIS A 49 3.04 20.49 -5.47
C HIS A 49 3.00 19.75 -6.78
N ILE A 50 1.80 19.60 -7.34
CA ILE A 50 1.54 18.97 -8.62
C ILE A 50 0.89 19.98 -9.55
N THR A 51 1.57 20.32 -10.65
CA THR A 51 0.99 21.14 -11.70
C THR A 51 0.21 20.26 -12.66
N LEU A 52 -1.12 20.44 -12.71
CA LEU A 52 -1.99 19.69 -13.60
C LEU A 52 -1.90 20.24 -15.03
N ASP A 53 -1.79 19.34 -16.03
CA ASP A 53 -1.84 19.74 -17.43
C ASP A 53 -3.27 20.10 -17.84
N ARG A 54 -3.54 21.39 -17.97
CA ARG A 54 -4.88 21.90 -18.33
C ARG A 54 -5.38 21.46 -19.71
N ASN A 55 -4.51 20.92 -20.55
CA ASN A 55 -4.87 20.39 -21.85
C ASN A 55 -5.29 18.91 -21.78
N ARG A 56 -5.12 18.28 -20.62
CA ARG A 56 -5.51 16.90 -20.37
C ARG A 56 -6.56 16.87 -19.28
N TRP A 57 -7.58 16.09 -19.47
CA TRP A 57 -8.61 15.92 -18.44
C TRP A 57 -8.06 15.33 -17.16
N GLN A 58 -7.08 14.42 -17.27
CA GLN A 58 -6.43 13.73 -16.15
C GLN A 58 -4.93 13.68 -16.38
N THR A 59 -4.17 13.88 -15.31
CA THR A 59 -2.71 13.68 -15.31
C THR A 59 -2.37 12.56 -14.34
N ILE A 60 -1.48 11.65 -14.76
CA ILE A 60 -1.08 10.50 -13.95
C ILE A 60 0.33 10.71 -13.47
N TYR A 61 0.52 10.59 -12.16
CA TYR A 61 1.82 10.65 -11.50
C TYR A 61 2.08 9.36 -10.74
N ARG A 62 3.34 9.01 -10.58
CA ARG A 62 3.75 7.87 -9.78
C ARG A 62 4.41 8.33 -8.49
N VAL A 63 3.94 7.79 -7.37
CA VAL A 63 4.52 7.95 -6.04
C VAL A 63 5.20 6.65 -5.68
N ARG A 64 6.46 6.71 -5.21
CA ARG A 64 7.25 5.53 -4.85
C ARG A 64 7.86 5.67 -3.48
N GLY A 65 8.05 4.53 -2.83
CA GLY A 65 8.80 4.45 -1.60
C GLY A 65 9.44 3.08 -1.44
N ILE A 66 10.21 2.92 -0.37
CA ILE A 66 10.77 1.63 0.02
C ILE A 66 10.26 1.29 1.43
N VAL A 67 9.86 0.04 1.60
CA VAL A 67 9.54 -0.51 2.92
C VAL A 67 10.74 -1.30 3.43
N TYR A 68 11.10 -1.03 4.67
CA TYR A 68 12.22 -1.67 5.37
C TYR A 68 11.71 -2.42 6.60
N ARG A 69 12.44 -3.46 6.99
CA ARG A 69 12.41 -4.10 8.29
C ARG A 69 13.82 -4.10 8.83
N ASP A 70 14.07 -3.42 9.95
CA ASP A 70 15.40 -3.26 10.55
C ASP A 70 16.43 -2.78 9.51
N ASP A 71 16.07 -1.75 8.73
CA ASP A 71 16.87 -1.17 7.63
C ASP A 71 17.12 -2.12 6.42
N ILE A 72 16.49 -3.29 6.39
CA ILE A 72 16.57 -4.23 5.27
C ILE A 72 15.31 -4.09 4.41
N PRO A 73 15.41 -3.85 3.09
CA PRO A 73 14.27 -3.81 2.19
C PRO A 73 13.46 -5.12 2.23
N VAL A 74 12.13 -5.01 2.30
CA VAL A 74 11.24 -6.17 2.43
C VAL A 74 10.35 -6.34 1.21
N GLU A 75 10.34 -7.54 0.67
CA GLU A 75 9.50 -7.95 -0.46
C GLU A 75 8.10 -8.41 0.01
N LEU A 76 7.12 -8.30 -0.90
CA LEU A 76 5.76 -8.83 -0.74
C LEU A 76 4.93 -8.19 0.38
N VAL A 77 5.34 -7.03 0.87
CA VAL A 77 4.49 -6.26 1.78
C VAL A 77 3.36 -5.63 0.98
N ARG A 78 2.13 -5.95 1.34
CA ARG A 78 0.93 -5.36 0.74
C ARG A 78 0.66 -4.01 1.37
N PHE A 79 0.57 -3.00 0.51
CA PHE A 79 0.09 -1.67 0.85
C PHE A 79 -1.35 -1.52 0.36
N ASP A 80 -2.24 -1.09 1.24
CA ASP A 80 -3.56 -0.60 0.88
C ASP A 80 -3.51 0.93 0.85
N TRP A 81 -4.03 1.51 -0.23
CA TRP A 81 -3.99 2.93 -0.49
C TRP A 81 -5.38 3.49 -0.64
N ASP A 82 -5.54 4.75 -0.25
CA ASP A 82 -6.75 5.53 -0.48
C ASP A 82 -6.40 7.00 -0.69
N SER A 83 -7.34 7.75 -1.22
CA SER A 83 -7.22 9.20 -1.37
C SER A 83 -8.51 9.88 -0.94
N ASN A 84 -8.38 11.12 -0.47
CA ASN A 84 -9.54 11.94 -0.11
C ASN A 84 -10.30 12.50 -1.32
N LEU A 85 -9.68 12.50 -2.49
CA LEU A 85 -10.29 12.98 -3.73
C LEU A 85 -10.73 11.82 -4.61
N TYR A 86 -11.96 11.93 -5.08
CA TYR A 86 -12.59 10.96 -5.96
C TYR A 86 -13.08 11.69 -7.20
N TRP A 87 -12.90 11.12 -8.36
CA TRP A 87 -13.65 11.58 -9.50
C TRP A 87 -14.92 10.76 -9.63
N ILE A 88 -16.03 11.50 -9.67
CA ILE A 88 -17.33 10.92 -9.88
C ILE A 88 -17.49 10.80 -11.38
N ILE A 89 -17.73 9.59 -11.81
CA ILE A 89 -18.16 9.36 -13.18
C ILE A 89 -19.67 9.57 -13.14
N GLY A 90 -20.10 10.80 -13.39
CA GLY A 90 -21.51 11.13 -13.47
C GLY A 90 -22.05 10.91 -14.88
N ASP A 91 -22.99 11.75 -15.30
CA ASP A 91 -23.54 11.75 -16.66
C ASP A 91 -22.50 12.10 -17.73
N THR A 92 -21.34 12.52 -17.34
CA THR A 92 -20.23 12.88 -18.20
C THR A 92 -19.25 11.73 -18.33
N LEU A 93 -18.81 11.54 -19.52
CA LEU A 93 -17.83 10.58 -19.96
C LEU A 93 -16.61 10.55 -19.04
N GLY A 94 -16.50 9.49 -18.27
CA GLY A 94 -15.29 9.10 -17.60
C GLY A 94 -14.60 7.98 -18.34
N TYR A 95 -13.47 7.55 -17.82
CA TYR A 95 -12.82 6.34 -18.26
C TYR A 95 -12.37 5.51 -17.06
N ILE A 96 -12.36 4.21 -17.22
CA ILE A 96 -11.76 3.29 -16.27
C ILE A 96 -10.38 2.93 -16.81
N ILE A 97 -9.38 3.10 -15.96
CA ILE A 97 -8.05 2.57 -16.23
C ILE A 97 -8.01 1.14 -15.73
N LYS A 98 -7.94 0.19 -16.64
CA LYS A 98 -7.69 -1.21 -16.27
C LYS A 98 -6.28 -1.35 -15.77
N ARG A 99 -6.15 -1.98 -14.63
CA ARG A 99 -4.90 -2.18 -13.93
C ARG A 99 -4.65 -3.64 -13.69
N GLY A 100 -3.42 -4.04 -13.75
CA GLY A 100 -2.97 -5.38 -13.42
C GLY A 100 -1.68 -5.33 -12.61
N LEU A 101 -1.36 -6.43 -11.98
CA LEU A 101 -0.10 -6.59 -11.28
C LEU A 101 1.00 -6.85 -12.33
N SER A 102 2.06 -6.06 -12.31
CA SER A 102 3.25 -6.31 -13.12
C SER A 102 4.12 -7.40 -12.52
N ASP A 103 5.15 -7.85 -13.26
CA ASP A 103 6.14 -8.80 -12.76
C ASP A 103 6.89 -8.26 -11.52
N ASP A 104 6.96 -6.95 -11.36
CA ASP A 104 7.54 -6.28 -10.18
C ASP A 104 6.55 -6.14 -9.01
N LEU A 105 5.42 -6.84 -9.04
CA LEU A 105 4.37 -6.81 -8.03
C LEU A 105 3.76 -5.40 -7.79
N VAL A 106 3.78 -4.57 -8.81
CA VAL A 106 3.20 -3.23 -8.79
C VAL A 106 1.95 -3.19 -9.65
N TYR A 107 0.88 -2.57 -9.16
CA TYR A 107 -0.29 -2.31 -9.99
C TYR A 107 0.05 -1.29 -11.07
N VAL A 108 -0.07 -1.71 -12.32
CA VAL A 108 0.18 -0.88 -13.50
C VAL A 108 -1.09 -0.73 -14.32
N SER A 109 -1.23 0.43 -14.95
CA SER A 109 -2.29 0.66 -15.93
C SER A 109 -1.86 0.08 -17.26
N TYR A 110 -2.68 -0.77 -17.85
CA TYR A 110 -2.40 -1.40 -19.13
C TYR A 110 -3.45 -1.11 -20.20
N ASP A 111 -4.61 -0.59 -19.83
CA ASP A 111 -5.67 -0.27 -20.75
C ASP A 111 -6.58 0.84 -20.19
N THR A 112 -7.22 1.58 -21.05
CA THR A 112 -8.17 2.63 -20.69
C THR A 112 -9.49 2.35 -21.39
N VAL A 113 -10.54 2.13 -20.62
CA VAL A 113 -11.89 1.89 -21.12
C VAL A 113 -12.74 3.12 -20.88
N TYR A 114 -13.25 3.72 -21.95
CA TYR A 114 -14.18 4.84 -21.86
C TYR A 114 -15.56 4.33 -21.47
N ILE A 115 -16.18 5.00 -20.52
CA ILE A 115 -17.50 4.66 -20.02
C ILE A 115 -18.49 5.65 -20.57
N THR A 116 -19.55 5.15 -21.14
CA THR A 116 -20.67 5.96 -21.67
C THR A 116 -21.86 6.01 -20.72
N GLN A 117 -21.88 5.15 -19.71
CA GLN A 117 -22.91 5.11 -18.66
C GLN A 117 -22.23 4.83 -17.31
N TYR A 118 -22.87 5.30 -16.23
CA TYR A 118 -22.32 5.26 -14.91
C TYR A 118 -23.39 4.93 -13.85
N ASP A 119 -23.02 4.04 -12.93
CA ASP A 119 -23.92 3.51 -11.88
C ASP A 119 -23.84 4.29 -10.56
N GLY A 120 -23.19 5.43 -10.51
CA GLY A 120 -23.22 6.34 -9.38
C GLY A 120 -22.20 6.08 -8.27
N PHE A 121 -21.12 5.27 -8.48
CA PHE A 121 -20.07 5.17 -7.48
C PHE A 121 -18.86 6.06 -7.76
N THR A 122 -18.19 6.41 -6.69
CA THR A 122 -16.94 7.18 -6.74
C THR A 122 -15.77 6.29 -7.11
N VAL A 123 -14.84 6.85 -7.89
CA VAL A 123 -13.57 6.21 -8.21
C VAL A 123 -12.46 7.02 -7.56
N PRO A 124 -11.64 6.42 -6.69
CA PRO A 124 -10.55 7.14 -6.04
C PRO A 124 -9.50 7.57 -7.06
N THR A 125 -8.84 8.69 -6.80
CA THR A 125 -7.75 9.21 -7.64
C THR A 125 -6.45 8.43 -7.51
N SER A 126 -6.43 7.36 -6.72
CA SER A 126 -5.27 6.50 -6.47
C SER A 126 -5.55 5.04 -6.79
N ASN A 127 -4.50 4.23 -6.94
CA ASN A 127 -4.64 2.79 -6.87
C ASN A 127 -5.03 2.35 -5.46
N THR A 128 -5.76 1.26 -5.34
CA THR A 128 -6.22 0.75 -4.04
C THR A 128 -5.22 -0.15 -3.34
N ALA A 129 -4.35 -0.81 -4.08
CA ALA A 129 -3.32 -1.67 -3.49
C ALA A 129 -2.07 -1.78 -4.37
N SER A 130 -0.95 -2.09 -3.74
CA SER A 130 0.31 -2.48 -4.39
C SER A 130 1.12 -3.38 -3.45
N TYR A 131 2.17 -4.00 -3.99
CA TYR A 131 3.08 -4.85 -3.23
C TYR A 131 4.51 -4.35 -3.40
N SER A 132 5.32 -4.51 -2.37
CA SER A 132 6.76 -4.26 -2.50
C SER A 132 7.44 -5.36 -3.31
N ASN A 133 8.40 -4.96 -4.13
CA ASN A 133 9.25 -5.87 -4.92
C ASN A 133 10.47 -6.36 -4.11
N ALA A 134 11.34 -7.16 -4.73
CA ALA A 134 12.56 -7.70 -4.11
C ALA A 134 13.53 -6.63 -3.57
N LYS A 135 13.37 -5.37 -3.95
CA LYS A 135 14.14 -4.23 -3.43
C LYS A 135 13.38 -3.44 -2.37
N GLY A 136 12.24 -3.94 -1.91
CA GLY A 136 11.35 -3.24 -0.99
C GLY A 136 10.58 -2.08 -1.64
N GLU A 137 10.75 -1.83 -2.94
CA GLU A 137 10.08 -0.72 -3.62
C GLU A 137 8.60 -1.00 -3.77
N VAL A 138 7.79 -0.04 -3.37
CA VAL A 138 6.35 -0.02 -3.57
C VAL A 138 5.94 1.26 -4.29
N SER A 139 4.96 1.18 -5.15
CA SER A 139 4.49 2.36 -5.86
C SER A 139 2.98 2.44 -5.96
N ASN A 140 2.48 3.67 -6.01
CA ASN A 140 1.11 3.99 -6.32
C ASN A 140 1.05 4.95 -7.51
N MET A 141 -0.02 4.88 -8.28
CA MET A 141 -0.34 5.90 -9.28
C MET A 141 -1.50 6.74 -8.77
N ILE A 142 -1.29 8.05 -8.77
CA ILE A 142 -2.31 9.06 -8.49
C ILE A 142 -2.72 9.73 -9.80
N ALA A 143 -4.00 10.01 -9.94
CA ALA A 143 -4.57 10.46 -11.19
C ALA A 143 -5.59 11.59 -10.98
N PRO A 144 -5.16 12.76 -10.45
CA PRO A 144 -6.04 13.90 -10.29
C PRO A 144 -6.54 14.42 -11.63
N VAL A 145 -7.68 15.07 -11.61
CA VAL A 145 -8.32 15.67 -12.79
C VAL A 145 -8.32 17.20 -12.68
N ASN A 146 -8.43 17.89 -13.82
CA ASN A 146 -8.28 19.34 -13.90
C ASN A 146 -9.22 20.16 -13.01
N ASN A 147 -10.40 19.66 -12.72
CA ASN A 147 -11.34 20.34 -11.84
C ASN A 147 -10.95 20.29 -10.35
N MET A 148 -9.89 19.57 -10.02
CA MET A 148 -9.32 19.48 -8.66
C MET A 148 -8.21 20.50 -8.43
N VAL A 149 -7.92 21.38 -9.39
CA VAL A 149 -6.96 22.49 -9.18
C VAL A 149 -7.43 23.35 -8.02
N GLY A 150 -6.53 23.60 -7.07
CA GLY A 150 -6.80 24.31 -5.81
C GLY A 150 -7.14 23.40 -4.64
N ASP A 151 -7.39 22.11 -4.88
CA ASP A 151 -7.59 21.13 -3.81
C ASP A 151 -6.26 20.56 -3.31
N THR A 152 -6.33 19.91 -2.14
CA THR A 152 -5.24 19.10 -1.61
C THR A 152 -5.60 17.62 -1.71
N LEU A 153 -4.82 16.88 -2.49
CA LEU A 153 -4.93 15.43 -2.53
C LEU A 153 -4.13 14.82 -1.38
N ILE A 154 -4.81 14.09 -0.51
CA ILE A 154 -4.19 13.36 0.59
C ILE A 154 -4.19 11.89 0.22
N LEU A 155 -3.01 11.36 -0.11
CA LEU A 155 -2.80 9.94 -0.35
C LEU A 155 -2.47 9.27 0.97
N THR A 156 -3.32 8.37 1.42
CA THR A 156 -3.09 7.57 2.63
C THR A 156 -2.58 6.18 2.24
N TRP A 157 -1.75 5.62 3.08
CA TRP A 157 -1.25 4.27 2.93
C TRP A 157 -1.29 3.54 4.26
N LYS A 158 -1.47 2.22 4.19
CA LYS A 158 -1.37 1.33 5.33
C LYS A 158 -0.88 -0.04 4.91
N PHE A 159 -0.16 -0.69 5.79
CA PHE A 159 0.21 -2.10 5.66
C PHE A 159 0.25 -2.78 7.04
N PHE A 160 0.10 -4.09 7.04
CA PHE A 160 0.23 -4.91 8.24
C PHE A 160 1.56 -5.67 8.21
N ALA A 161 2.28 -5.61 9.31
CA ALA A 161 3.47 -6.40 9.55
C ALA A 161 3.52 -6.81 11.03
N GLU A 162 3.76 -8.09 11.30
CA GLU A 162 3.82 -8.65 12.66
C GLU A 162 2.63 -8.24 13.55
N ASP A 163 1.42 -8.40 12.99
CA ASP A 163 0.15 -8.05 13.65
C ASP A 163 0.00 -6.57 14.04
N LYS A 164 0.89 -5.71 13.56
CA LYS A 164 0.81 -4.26 13.73
C LYS A 164 0.38 -3.58 12.44
N LEU A 165 -0.48 -2.57 12.59
CA LEU A 165 -0.84 -1.66 11.51
C LEU A 165 0.21 -0.53 11.46
N HIS A 166 0.76 -0.33 10.27
CA HIS A 166 1.59 0.83 9.92
C HIS A 166 0.80 1.68 8.94
N ASP A 167 0.74 2.96 9.16
CA ASP A 167 -0.01 3.87 8.31
C ASP A 167 0.67 5.25 8.21
N GLY A 168 0.27 6.00 7.20
CA GLY A 168 0.73 7.35 7.01
C GLY A 168 0.03 8.04 5.85
N LYS A 169 0.46 9.24 5.55
CA LYS A 169 -0.10 10.06 4.47
C LYS A 169 0.97 10.86 3.75
N ILE A 170 0.64 11.23 2.52
CA ILE A 170 1.39 12.17 1.69
C ILE A 170 0.40 13.20 1.18
N GLU A 171 0.73 14.48 1.27
CA GLU A 171 -0.17 15.57 0.86
C GLU A 171 0.37 16.26 -0.40
N PHE A 172 -0.50 16.42 -1.39
CA PHE A 172 -0.19 17.06 -2.66
C PHE A 172 -1.12 18.24 -2.88
N VAL A 173 -0.53 19.42 -3.08
CA VAL A 173 -1.27 20.62 -3.51
C VAL A 173 -1.41 20.58 -5.03
N LEU A 174 -2.64 20.66 -5.53
CA LEU A 174 -2.95 20.59 -6.96
C LEU A 174 -3.03 22.01 -7.56
N GLU A 175 -2.17 22.33 -8.55
CA GLU A 175 -2.02 23.64 -9.18
C GLU A 175 -2.33 23.65 -10.69
#